data_d99c3de3f8f2cea74acd3aa486c8cdb8
#
_entry.id   d99c3de3f8f2cea74acd3aa486c8cdb8
#
_cell.length_a   1.000
_cell.length_b   1.000
_cell.length_c   1.000
_cell.angle_alpha   90.00
_cell.angle_beta   90.00
_cell.angle_gamma   90.00
#
_symmetry.space_group_name_H-M   'P 1'
#
loop_
_entity.id
_entity.type
_entity.pdbx_description
1 polymer ?
#
loop_
_entity_poly.entity_id
_entity_poly.type
_entity_poly.pdbx_seq_one_letter_code
_entity_poly.pdbx_strand_id
1 'polypeptide(L)'
;MSPILVRPVREQLEHDRIIRLLQLKAKRRYEPGINPGAEQNVPVGSGPSAVYPDLVLQSQDRGRRLQAVVEVETGESVNHLEALAQWAHFGKLLVPFHLYVPAGMVEVARRLCEDNQIHASEIWSYHTVGDEVRFTLVHRSREVTHATPRARPSAARPAPRAVKKAPKKAARPAKRAAPNAKSAKKRAKPQRRK
;
A
#
# COMPACT_ATOMS: atom_id res chain seq x y z
N MET A 1 22.61 -6.64 -2.91
CA MET A 1 22.23 -8.01 -2.49
C MET A 1 22.17 -8.01 -0.99
N SER A 2 20.98 -8.14 -0.41
CA SER A 2 20.83 -8.30 1.04
C SER A 2 21.38 -9.67 1.43
N PRO A 3 22.15 -9.78 2.52
CA PRO A 3 22.56 -11.09 2.99
C PRO A 3 21.29 -11.86 3.40
N ILE A 4 20.97 -12.91 2.67
CA ILE A 4 19.92 -13.84 3.05
C ILE A 4 20.48 -14.62 4.22
N LEU A 5 20.13 -14.20 5.44
CA LEU A 5 20.35 -15.01 6.64
C LEU A 5 19.40 -16.22 6.49
N VAL A 6 19.98 -17.41 6.25
CA VAL A 6 19.20 -18.63 6.18
C VAL A 6 18.72 -18.94 7.61
N ARG A 7 17.44 -18.71 7.86
CA ARG A 7 16.82 -19.08 9.15
C ARG A 7 16.83 -20.60 9.33
N PRO A 8 17.09 -21.11 10.54
CA PRO A 8 16.89 -22.52 10.83
C PRO A 8 15.46 -22.96 10.50
N VAL A 9 15.26 -24.19 10.03
CA VAL A 9 13.97 -24.71 9.57
C VAL A 9 12.85 -24.50 10.61
N ARG A 10 13.14 -24.73 11.89
CA ARG A 10 12.18 -24.57 12.97
C ARG A 10 11.70 -23.11 13.10
N GLU A 11 12.61 -22.18 13.03
CA GLU A 11 12.31 -20.75 13.07
C GLU A 11 11.54 -20.29 11.86
N GLN A 12 11.90 -20.80 10.68
CA GLN A 12 11.17 -20.51 9.46
C GLN A 12 9.71 -20.97 9.56
N LEU A 13 9.47 -22.17 10.12
CA LEU A 13 8.12 -22.68 10.33
C LEU A 13 7.33 -21.85 11.34
N GLU A 14 7.96 -21.39 12.41
CA GLU A 14 7.31 -20.50 13.38
C GLU A 14 6.98 -19.15 12.75
N HIS A 15 7.92 -18.54 12.07
CA HIS A 15 7.75 -17.30 11.33
C HIS A 15 6.57 -17.37 10.35
N ASP A 16 6.55 -18.36 9.47
CA ASP A 16 5.50 -18.55 8.48
C ASP A 16 4.13 -18.81 9.13
N ARG A 17 4.11 -19.51 10.26
CA ARG A 17 2.89 -19.72 11.05
C ARG A 17 2.33 -18.39 11.55
N ILE A 18 3.17 -17.52 12.11
CA ILE A 18 2.74 -16.20 12.61
C ILE A 18 2.21 -15.35 11.45
N ILE A 19 2.90 -15.30 10.33
CA ILE A 19 2.46 -14.59 9.12
C ILE A 19 1.06 -15.04 8.70
N ARG A 20 0.81 -16.35 8.61
CA ARG A 20 -0.49 -16.89 8.20
C ARG A 20 -1.61 -16.57 9.20
N LEU A 21 -1.31 -16.59 10.51
CA LEU A 21 -2.27 -16.20 11.53
C LEU A 21 -2.61 -14.69 11.44
N LEU A 22 -1.62 -13.86 11.21
CA LEU A 22 -1.84 -12.42 11.00
C LEU A 22 -2.62 -12.15 9.72
N GLN A 23 -2.35 -12.87 8.64
CA GLN A 23 -3.12 -12.80 7.41
C GLN A 23 -4.61 -13.07 7.68
N LEU A 24 -4.93 -14.15 8.39
CA LEU A 24 -6.31 -14.50 8.73
C LEU A 24 -7.00 -13.41 9.56
N LYS A 25 -6.29 -12.85 10.54
CA LYS A 25 -6.81 -11.73 11.34
C LYS A 25 -7.03 -10.47 10.53
N ALA A 26 -6.09 -10.15 9.64
CA ALA A 26 -6.12 -8.94 8.82
C ALA A 26 -7.26 -8.95 7.79
N LYS A 27 -7.66 -10.12 7.28
CA LYS A 27 -8.75 -10.28 6.27
C LYS A 27 -10.08 -9.62 6.68
N ARG A 28 -10.30 -9.39 7.96
CA ARG A 28 -11.51 -8.71 8.43
C ARG A 28 -11.59 -7.23 8.04
N ARG A 29 -10.45 -6.59 7.78
CA ARG A 29 -10.34 -5.13 7.53
C ARG A 29 -9.56 -4.78 6.27
N TYR A 30 -8.70 -5.69 5.83
CA TYR A 30 -7.74 -5.47 4.76
C TYR A 30 -7.78 -6.61 3.75
N GLU A 31 -7.22 -6.35 2.59
CA GLU A 31 -6.78 -7.37 1.64
C GLU A 31 -5.29 -7.64 1.92
N PRO A 32 -4.94 -8.69 2.70
CA PRO A 32 -3.57 -8.95 3.09
C PRO A 32 -2.84 -9.80 2.06
N GLY A 33 -1.76 -9.26 1.48
CA GLY A 33 -0.75 -10.04 0.77
C GLY A 33 0.31 -10.54 1.73
N ILE A 34 0.90 -11.70 1.48
CA ILE A 34 1.97 -12.27 2.30
C ILE A 34 3.17 -12.70 1.46
N ASN A 35 4.36 -12.58 2.04
CA ASN A 35 5.63 -13.00 1.47
C ASN A 35 6.34 -13.95 2.45
N PRO A 36 5.86 -15.19 2.67
CA PRO A 36 6.45 -16.11 3.62
C PRO A 36 7.78 -16.67 3.10
N GLY A 37 8.73 -16.83 3.98
CA GLY A 37 10.05 -17.37 3.65
C GLY A 37 10.79 -16.52 2.64
N ALA A 38 11.19 -17.11 1.52
CA ALA A 38 11.87 -16.43 0.42
C ALA A 38 10.91 -15.98 -0.70
N GLU A 39 9.61 -16.11 -0.50
CA GLU A 39 8.62 -15.74 -1.51
C GLU A 39 8.51 -14.23 -1.66
N GLN A 40 8.38 -13.77 -2.90
CA GLN A 40 8.23 -12.36 -3.27
C GLN A 40 6.93 -12.15 -4.04
N ASN A 41 5.80 -12.46 -3.39
CA ASN A 41 4.47 -12.45 -4.02
C ASN A 41 3.90 -11.03 -4.17
N VAL A 42 4.09 -10.20 -3.13
CA VAL A 42 3.44 -8.88 -3.05
C VAL A 42 4.47 -7.81 -2.71
N PRO A 43 4.97 -7.07 -3.70
CA PRO A 43 5.91 -5.98 -3.48
C PRO A 43 5.26 -4.73 -2.93
N VAL A 44 6.04 -3.93 -2.22
CA VAL A 44 5.77 -2.52 -1.93
C VAL A 44 6.75 -1.68 -2.71
N GLY A 45 6.24 -0.77 -3.53
CA GLY A 45 7.03 -0.04 -4.51
C GLY A 45 7.11 -0.75 -5.86
N SER A 46 8.05 -0.35 -6.69
CA SER A 46 8.22 -0.89 -8.04
C SER A 46 9.68 -0.90 -8.48
N GLY A 47 10.00 -1.80 -9.42
CA GLY A 47 11.34 -1.92 -10.00
C GLY A 47 12.40 -2.36 -8.98
N PRO A 48 13.66 -1.91 -9.14
CA PRO A 48 14.77 -2.35 -8.29
C PRO A 48 14.69 -1.94 -6.82
N SER A 49 13.83 -0.98 -6.49
CA SER A 49 13.60 -0.50 -5.13
C SER A 49 12.37 -1.13 -4.46
N ALA A 50 11.74 -2.12 -5.09
CA ALA A 50 10.66 -2.87 -4.48
C ALA A 50 11.15 -3.61 -3.23
N VAL A 51 10.38 -3.54 -2.16
CA VAL A 51 10.63 -4.26 -0.91
C VAL A 51 9.49 -5.24 -0.63
N TYR A 52 9.79 -6.30 0.09
CA TYR A 52 8.85 -7.40 0.32
C TYR A 52 8.68 -7.66 1.82
N PRO A 53 7.92 -6.82 2.53
CA PRO A 53 7.61 -7.08 3.93
C PRO A 53 6.76 -8.35 4.07
N ASP A 54 6.80 -9.01 5.21
CA ASP A 54 6.09 -10.26 5.47
C ASP A 54 4.59 -10.18 5.17
N LEU A 55 3.95 -9.04 5.56
CA LEU A 55 2.57 -8.76 5.13
C LEU A 55 2.46 -7.35 4.56
N VAL A 56 1.67 -7.25 3.50
CA VAL A 56 1.26 -6.01 2.86
C VAL A 56 -0.25 -5.85 3.07
N LEU A 57 -0.65 -4.87 3.87
CA LEU A 57 -2.06 -4.61 4.16
C LEU A 57 -2.61 -3.57 3.19
N GLN A 58 -3.54 -3.98 2.35
CA GLN A 58 -4.20 -3.11 1.38
C GLN A 58 -5.66 -2.87 1.77
N SER A 59 -6.23 -1.76 1.32
CA SER A 59 -7.66 -1.51 1.48
C SER A 59 -8.48 -2.53 0.65
N GLN A 60 -9.68 -2.88 1.15
CA GLN A 60 -10.60 -3.80 0.46
C GLN A 60 -11.36 -3.11 -0.70
N ASP A 61 -11.17 -1.82 -0.89
CA ASP A 61 -11.76 -1.09 -2.02
C ASP A 61 -11.06 -1.45 -3.34
N ARG A 62 -11.70 -1.08 -4.45
CA ARG A 62 -11.17 -1.36 -5.80
C ARG A 62 -9.78 -0.77 -6.07
N GLY A 63 -9.38 0.22 -5.29
CA GLY A 63 -8.09 0.90 -5.43
C GLY A 63 -6.93 0.17 -4.76
N ARG A 64 -7.19 -0.83 -3.90
CA ARG A 64 -6.17 -1.60 -3.16
C ARG A 64 -5.03 -0.74 -2.62
N ARG A 65 -5.38 0.38 -1.99
CA ARG A 65 -4.37 1.31 -1.47
C ARG A 65 -3.60 0.68 -0.32
N LEU A 66 -2.29 0.83 -0.34
CA LEU A 66 -1.43 0.39 0.75
C LEU A 66 -1.84 1.11 2.05
N GLN A 67 -2.11 0.34 3.10
CA GLN A 67 -2.56 0.83 4.39
C GLN A 67 -1.50 0.68 5.48
N ALA A 68 -0.76 -0.42 5.46
CA ALA A 68 0.34 -0.67 6.37
C ALA A 68 1.23 -1.79 5.81
N VAL A 69 2.43 -1.87 6.33
CA VAL A 69 3.35 -3.00 6.17
C VAL A 69 3.62 -3.63 7.52
N VAL A 70 3.86 -4.93 7.52
CA VAL A 70 4.09 -5.72 8.73
C VAL A 70 5.33 -6.58 8.55
N GLU A 71 6.17 -6.58 9.56
CA GLU A 71 7.31 -7.50 9.67
C GLU A 71 7.16 -8.36 10.89
N VAL A 72 7.51 -9.62 10.78
CA VAL A 72 7.43 -10.62 11.84
C VAL A 72 8.83 -11.15 12.12
N GLU A 73 9.26 -11.07 13.35
CA GLU A 73 10.57 -11.56 13.76
C GLU A 73 10.45 -12.74 14.70
N THR A 74 11.42 -13.63 14.65
CA THR A 74 11.64 -14.70 15.62
C THR A 74 12.66 -14.26 16.69
N GLY A 75 12.92 -15.11 17.68
CA GLY A 75 13.88 -14.78 18.72
C GLY A 75 15.30 -14.50 18.22
N GLU A 76 15.72 -15.22 17.18
CA GLU A 76 17.07 -15.09 16.60
C GLU A 76 17.15 -13.94 15.59
N SER A 77 16.03 -13.57 14.94
CA SER A 77 16.03 -12.51 13.94
C SER A 77 15.87 -11.10 14.52
N VAL A 78 15.51 -10.95 15.79
CA VAL A 78 15.54 -9.64 16.46
C VAL A 78 16.96 -9.24 16.75
N ASN A 79 17.66 -8.70 15.77
CA ASN A 79 19.04 -8.30 15.86
C ASN A 79 19.35 -7.03 15.06
N HIS A 80 20.57 -6.48 15.21
CA HIS A 80 20.97 -5.24 14.57
C HIS A 80 21.04 -5.32 13.04
N LEU A 81 21.40 -6.48 12.50
CA LEU A 81 21.50 -6.66 11.05
C LEU A 81 20.12 -6.60 10.39
N GLU A 82 19.13 -7.28 10.96
CA GLU A 82 17.76 -7.22 10.45
C GLU A 82 17.16 -5.83 10.60
N ALA A 83 17.40 -5.16 11.73
CA ALA A 83 16.95 -3.79 11.94
C ALA A 83 17.48 -2.85 10.85
N LEU A 84 18.75 -2.94 10.48
CA LEU A 84 19.34 -2.11 9.44
C LEU A 84 18.94 -2.57 8.02
N ALA A 85 18.86 -3.89 7.79
CA ALA A 85 18.60 -4.43 6.46
C ALA A 85 17.15 -4.25 6.03
N GLN A 86 16.20 -4.38 6.96
CA GLN A 86 14.77 -4.43 6.65
C GLN A 86 13.98 -3.32 7.35
N TRP A 87 13.98 -3.28 8.69
CA TRP A 87 13.11 -2.35 9.44
C TRP A 87 13.39 -0.88 9.10
N ALA A 88 14.68 -0.53 8.89
CA ALA A 88 15.05 0.82 8.50
C ALA A 88 14.47 1.24 7.13
N HIS A 89 14.24 0.29 6.24
CA HIS A 89 13.56 0.55 4.97
C HIS A 89 12.06 0.70 5.16
N PHE A 90 11.43 -0.17 5.96
CA PHE A 90 10.00 -0.12 6.22
C PHE A 90 9.60 1.10 7.04
N GLY A 91 10.41 1.51 8.01
CA GLY A 91 10.19 2.73 8.80
C GLY A 91 10.23 4.03 8.00
N LYS A 92 10.79 4.02 6.79
CA LYS A 92 10.82 5.18 5.86
C LYS A 92 9.65 5.22 4.89
N LEU A 93 8.82 4.18 4.86
CA LEU A 93 7.65 4.17 4.01
C LEU A 93 6.62 5.21 4.49
N LEU A 94 5.84 5.77 3.56
CA LEU A 94 4.78 6.73 3.87
C LEU A 94 3.49 6.08 4.39
N VAL A 95 3.62 4.88 4.95
CA VAL A 95 2.52 4.11 5.54
C VAL A 95 2.97 3.55 6.89
N PRO A 96 2.04 3.23 7.80
CA PRO A 96 2.36 2.61 9.07
C PRO A 96 3.18 1.34 8.90
N PHE A 97 4.26 1.25 9.69
CA PHE A 97 5.07 0.04 9.82
C PHE A 97 4.77 -0.62 11.16
N HIS A 98 4.34 -1.88 11.14
CA HIS A 98 4.05 -2.68 12.33
C HIS A 98 5.07 -3.79 12.47
N LEU A 99 5.69 -3.88 13.63
CA LEU A 99 6.71 -4.88 13.95
C LEU A 99 6.13 -5.88 14.96
N TYR A 100 6.21 -7.18 14.65
CA TYR A 100 5.77 -8.27 15.51
C TYR A 100 6.97 -9.06 16.00
N VAL A 101 7.14 -9.16 17.31
CA VAL A 101 8.29 -9.83 17.94
C VAL A 101 7.84 -10.78 19.05
N PRO A 102 8.62 -11.83 19.38
CA PRO A 102 8.36 -12.65 20.56
C PRO A 102 8.31 -11.80 21.84
N ALA A 103 7.46 -12.18 22.80
CA ALA A 103 7.27 -11.41 24.04
C ALA A 103 8.57 -11.13 24.79
N GLY A 104 9.52 -12.08 24.78
CA GLY A 104 10.85 -11.90 25.41
C GLY A 104 11.79 -10.94 24.65
N MET A 105 11.47 -10.54 23.42
CA MET A 105 12.34 -9.71 22.58
C MET A 105 11.86 -8.24 22.44
N VAL A 106 10.77 -7.88 23.10
CA VAL A 106 10.16 -6.54 22.99
C VAL A 106 11.14 -5.42 23.33
N GLU A 107 11.85 -5.53 24.46
CA GLU A 107 12.77 -4.48 24.89
C GLU A 107 14.00 -4.38 23.96
N VAL A 108 14.46 -5.51 23.42
CA VAL A 108 15.54 -5.52 22.43
C VAL A 108 15.09 -4.83 21.15
N ALA A 109 13.90 -5.17 20.64
CA ALA A 109 13.33 -4.56 19.44
C ALA A 109 13.14 -3.03 19.61
N ARG A 110 12.64 -2.59 20.76
CA ARG A 110 12.49 -1.16 21.07
C ARG A 110 13.82 -0.43 21.04
N ARG A 111 14.86 -0.96 21.71
CA ARG A 111 16.20 -0.38 21.70
C ARG A 111 16.76 -0.32 20.28
N LEU A 112 16.61 -1.39 19.49
CA LEU A 112 17.07 -1.39 18.10
C LEU A 112 16.36 -0.31 17.26
N CYS A 113 15.07 -0.10 17.47
CA CYS A 113 14.34 0.98 16.81
C CYS A 113 14.83 2.36 17.24
N GLU A 114 15.05 2.57 18.54
CA GLU A 114 15.56 3.84 19.10
C GLU A 114 16.98 4.14 18.62
N ASP A 115 17.91 3.19 18.77
CA ASP A 115 19.33 3.35 18.42
C ASP A 115 19.55 3.60 16.92
N ASN A 116 18.71 3.02 16.08
CA ASN A 116 18.81 3.16 14.62
C ASN A 116 17.79 4.16 14.04
N GLN A 117 17.06 4.90 14.88
CA GLN A 117 16.08 5.90 14.48
C GLN A 117 15.01 5.30 13.52
N ILE A 118 14.59 4.07 13.79
CA ILE A 118 13.58 3.36 13.00
C ILE A 118 12.20 3.69 13.55
N HIS A 119 11.35 4.21 12.68
CA HIS A 119 10.00 4.59 13.05
C HIS A 119 9.02 3.41 12.88
N ALA A 120 8.83 2.61 13.94
CA ALA A 120 7.77 1.64 14.01
C ALA A 120 6.49 2.30 14.54
N SER A 121 5.41 2.29 13.75
CA SER A 121 4.12 2.85 14.16
C SER A 121 3.47 2.05 15.28
N GLU A 122 3.64 0.74 15.24
CA GLU A 122 3.20 -0.19 16.29
C GLU A 122 4.23 -1.29 16.48
N ILE A 123 4.47 -1.66 17.75
CA ILE A 123 5.21 -2.87 18.11
C ILE A 123 4.24 -3.79 18.84
N TRP A 124 4.13 -5.01 18.36
CA TRP A 124 3.30 -6.06 18.92
C TRP A 124 4.17 -7.19 19.44
N SER A 125 3.84 -7.69 20.61
CA SER A 125 4.42 -8.95 21.09
C SER A 125 3.53 -10.12 20.73
N TYR A 126 4.15 -11.26 20.47
CA TYR A 126 3.44 -12.53 20.40
C TYR A 126 4.05 -13.58 21.32
N HIS A 127 3.24 -14.50 21.80
CA HIS A 127 3.66 -15.68 22.53
C HIS A 127 2.71 -16.84 22.28
N THR A 128 3.24 -18.06 22.32
CA THR A 128 2.48 -19.27 22.11
C THR A 128 2.07 -19.84 23.45
N VAL A 129 0.78 -20.16 23.63
CA VAL A 129 0.25 -20.85 24.81
C VAL A 129 -0.48 -22.11 24.30
N GLY A 130 0.15 -23.27 24.47
CA GLY A 130 -0.31 -24.50 23.79
C GLY A 130 -0.24 -24.30 22.27
N ASP A 131 -1.37 -24.50 21.60
CA ASP A 131 -1.49 -24.30 20.14
C ASP A 131 -1.95 -22.91 19.74
N GLU A 132 -2.27 -22.04 20.71
CA GLU A 132 -2.73 -20.69 20.43
C GLU A 132 -1.58 -19.68 20.44
N VAL A 133 -1.62 -18.73 19.49
CA VAL A 133 -0.75 -17.56 19.49
C VAL A 133 -1.54 -16.34 19.93
N ARG A 134 -1.05 -15.67 20.97
CA ARG A 134 -1.62 -14.43 21.49
C ARG A 134 -0.78 -13.25 21.05
N PHE A 135 -1.44 -12.20 20.60
CA PHE A 135 -0.82 -10.96 20.17
C PHE A 135 -1.24 -9.83 21.11
N THR A 136 -0.26 -9.06 21.57
CA THR A 136 -0.47 -7.92 22.47
C THR A 136 0.21 -6.69 21.91
N LEU A 137 -0.52 -5.59 21.78
CA LEU A 137 0.06 -4.29 21.42
C LEU A 137 0.88 -3.78 22.60
N VAL A 138 2.19 -3.57 22.40
CA VAL A 138 3.11 -3.12 23.45
C VAL A 138 3.61 -1.68 23.26
N HIS A 139 3.59 -1.21 22.02
CA HIS A 139 3.94 0.18 21.70
C HIS A 139 3.09 0.68 20.53
N ARG A 140 2.64 1.93 20.63
CA ARG A 140 2.02 2.66 19.53
C ARG A 140 2.60 4.06 19.50
N SER A 141 3.21 4.43 18.37
CA SER A 141 3.67 5.79 18.15
C SER A 141 2.48 6.75 18.13
N ARG A 142 2.63 7.89 18.79
CA ARG A 142 1.63 8.98 18.73
C ARG A 142 1.82 9.85 17.48
N GLU A 143 2.90 9.66 16.75
CA GLU A 143 3.11 10.43 15.54
C GLU A 143 2.10 10.02 14.47
N VAL A 144 1.44 11.01 14.03
CA VAL A 144 0.33 11.07 13.11
C VAL A 144 0.57 10.13 11.93
N THR A 145 -0.26 9.09 11.82
CA THR A 145 -0.64 8.59 10.51
C THR A 145 -0.77 9.79 9.60
N HIS A 146 0.01 9.83 8.51
CA HIS A 146 -0.24 10.78 7.43
C HIS A 146 -1.70 10.57 7.00
N ALA A 147 -2.58 11.34 7.66
CA ALA A 147 -3.97 11.38 7.30
C ALA A 147 -4.00 11.68 5.80
N THR A 148 -4.52 10.75 5.04
CA THR A 148 -5.01 11.02 3.69
C THR A 148 -5.65 12.41 3.74
N PRO A 149 -5.27 13.36 2.89
CA PRO A 149 -5.92 14.66 2.88
C PRO A 149 -7.41 14.39 2.67
N ARG A 150 -8.17 14.52 3.75
CA ARG A 150 -9.63 14.51 3.68
C ARG A 150 -9.95 15.60 2.69
N ALA A 151 -10.45 15.22 1.51
CA ALA A 151 -10.88 16.15 0.51
C ALA A 151 -11.71 17.21 1.24
N ARG A 152 -11.18 18.42 1.37
CA ARG A 152 -11.95 19.56 1.85
C ARG A 152 -13.20 19.60 0.98
N PRO A 153 -14.41 19.62 1.58
CA PRO A 153 -15.58 19.89 0.77
C PRO A 153 -15.28 21.23 0.07
N SER A 154 -15.23 21.19 -1.23
CA SER A 154 -15.09 22.39 -2.06
C SER A 154 -16.17 23.35 -1.60
N ALA A 155 -15.75 24.44 -0.96
CA ALA A 155 -16.66 25.52 -0.63
C ALA A 155 -17.32 25.94 -1.94
N ALA A 156 -18.62 25.78 -1.98
CA ALA A 156 -19.45 26.18 -3.09
C ALA A 156 -19.06 27.60 -3.50
N ARG A 157 -18.55 27.73 -4.70
CA ARG A 157 -18.23 29.00 -5.33
C ARG A 157 -19.56 29.75 -5.47
N PRO A 158 -19.72 30.96 -4.90
CA PRO A 158 -20.96 31.69 -5.07
C PRO A 158 -21.20 31.99 -6.54
N ALA A 159 -22.41 31.66 -7.01
CA ALA A 159 -22.84 31.91 -8.37
C ALA A 159 -22.71 33.41 -8.72
N PRO A 160 -22.22 33.77 -9.91
CA PRO A 160 -22.20 35.17 -10.34
C PRO A 160 -23.62 35.67 -10.53
N ARG A 161 -23.89 36.76 -9.81
CA ARG A 161 -25.15 37.53 -9.81
C ARG A 161 -25.47 37.97 -11.25
N ALA A 162 -26.61 37.56 -11.74
CA ALA A 162 -27.12 37.95 -13.05
C ALA A 162 -27.28 39.47 -13.15
N VAL A 163 -26.51 40.07 -14.04
CA VAL A 163 -26.71 41.44 -14.50
C VAL A 163 -27.76 41.42 -15.62
N LYS A 164 -28.92 41.99 -15.32
CA LYS A 164 -29.97 42.25 -16.31
C LYS A 164 -29.43 43.22 -17.35
N LYS A 165 -29.35 42.83 -18.61
CA LYS A 165 -29.24 43.72 -19.76
C LYS A 165 -30.50 43.70 -20.57
N ALA A 166 -31.02 44.90 -20.76
CA ALA A 166 -32.20 45.23 -21.53
C ALA A 166 -32.06 44.97 -23.06
N PRO A 167 -33.16 44.97 -23.82
CA PRO A 167 -33.18 44.47 -25.18
C PRO A 167 -32.80 45.51 -26.20
N LYS A 168 -32.10 45.11 -27.28
CA LYS A 168 -31.96 45.90 -28.51
C LYS A 168 -32.31 45.04 -29.74
N LYS A 169 -33.37 45.48 -30.37
CA LYS A 169 -33.90 45.44 -31.71
C LYS A 169 -33.14 44.72 -32.82
N ALA A 170 -34.00 44.05 -33.53
CA ALA A 170 -33.97 43.42 -34.83
C ALA A 170 -33.09 44.03 -35.96
N ALA A 171 -32.56 43.17 -36.78
CA ALA A 171 -32.53 43.30 -38.22
C ALA A 171 -32.23 41.92 -38.88
N ARG A 172 -33.06 41.52 -39.80
CA ARG A 172 -33.00 40.47 -40.82
C ARG A 172 -32.57 41.14 -42.15
N PRO A 173 -32.36 40.44 -43.29
CA PRO A 173 -31.79 39.17 -43.68
C PRO A 173 -30.84 39.23 -44.90
N ALA A 174 -30.21 38.14 -45.28
CA ALA A 174 -30.01 37.70 -46.70
C ALA A 174 -29.05 36.48 -46.72
N LYS A 175 -29.51 35.36 -47.16
CA LYS A 175 -29.65 34.69 -48.46
C LYS A 175 -28.35 34.19 -49.09
N ARG A 176 -28.39 32.91 -49.42
CA ARG A 176 -27.73 32.15 -50.52
C ARG A 176 -26.27 31.70 -50.24
N ALA A 177 -25.82 30.53 -50.62
CA ALA A 177 -26.24 29.42 -51.46
C ALA A 177 -25.36 28.18 -51.16
N ALA A 178 -25.90 27.01 -51.29
CA ALA A 178 -25.16 25.80 -51.62
C ALA A 178 -24.86 25.80 -53.14
N PRO A 179 -24.14 24.86 -53.77
CA PRO A 179 -24.11 23.41 -53.52
C PRO A 179 -22.82 22.67 -53.96
N ASN A 180 -22.86 21.34 -53.75
CA ASN A 180 -22.32 20.25 -54.63
C ASN A 180 -20.80 19.97 -54.53
N ALA A 181 -20.32 18.76 -54.66
CA ALA A 181 -20.77 17.45 -55.07
C ALA A 181 -19.63 16.44 -54.90
N LYS A 182 -20.01 15.21 -54.64
CA LYS A 182 -19.49 13.95 -55.28
C LYS A 182 -17.95 13.76 -55.31
N SER A 183 -17.39 12.62 -55.08
CA SER A 183 -17.65 11.21 -55.41
C SER A 183 -16.44 10.40 -54.98
N ALA A 184 -16.59 9.27 -54.61
CA ALA A 184 -16.56 7.91 -55.15
C ALA A 184 -15.39 7.06 -54.67
N LYS A 185 -15.74 5.95 -54.07
CA LYS A 185 -15.44 4.55 -54.41
C LYS A 185 -14.01 4.14 -54.79
N LYS A 186 -13.52 3.16 -54.07
CA LYS A 186 -13.06 1.80 -54.50
C LYS A 186 -12.39 1.12 -53.29
N ARG A 187 -12.93 0.13 -52.70
CA ARG A 187 -13.04 -1.32 -52.98
C ARG A 187 -11.76 -1.93 -53.53
N ALA A 188 -11.09 -2.78 -52.73
CA ALA A 188 -10.66 -4.13 -53.10
C ALA A 188 -10.12 -4.93 -51.91
N LYS A 189 -10.70 -6.08 -51.73
CA LYS A 189 -10.29 -7.29 -51.01
C LYS A 189 -9.57 -8.19 -52.06
N PRO A 190 -9.16 -9.42 -51.74
CA PRO A 190 -8.15 -9.98 -50.87
C PRO A 190 -7.20 -10.93 -51.65
N GLN A 191 -6.15 -11.50 -51.02
CA GLN A 191 -5.62 -12.84 -51.39
C GLN A 191 -4.63 -13.30 -50.29
N ARG A 192 -4.82 -14.29 -49.76
CA ARG A 192 -4.59 -15.72 -49.51
C ARG A 192 -3.39 -16.31 -50.28
N ARG A 193 -2.68 -17.25 -49.61
CA ARG A 193 -1.68 -18.28 -49.97
C ARG A 193 -0.22 -17.82 -49.69
N LYS A 194 0.61 -18.65 -49.03
CA LYS A 194 0.66 -20.11 -48.70
C LYS A 194 1.23 -20.30 -47.33
#